data_b10e986d7a65f56528e48990cdf5db49
#
_entry.id   b10e986d7a65f56528e48990cdf5db49
#
_cell.length_a   1.000
_cell.length_b   1.000
_cell.length_c   1.000
_cell.angle_alpha   90.00
_cell.angle_beta   90.00
_cell.angle_gamma   90.00
#
_symmetry.space_group_name_H-M   'P 1'
#
loop_
_entity.id
_entity.type
_entity.pdbx_description
1 polymer ?
#
loop_
_entity_poly.entity_id
_entity_poly.type
_entity_poly.pdbx_seq_one_letter_code
_entity_poly.pdbx_strand_id
1 'polypeptide(L)'
;MKIQDVAKRANVGVGTVSRVLNNNGYVSEKTRVKVEQAIQELQYTPNELARNLYHNKTETIAVIVPDAANPFYASLINEIEKNLRMQGYKTMLCNTVGEQTNEEIYLHMLQRNMVDGILTATHSLDSRNYSELTGPIVSFDTPPLSGMVPVITVDHKGGGRKAAELLLDSGCRRIVQFRDNMFDNFPFFERHQEFERRVKEAGVSCESYITEKDCFSSEYAGRIVEECFARYPSLDGIFCTDMVAAYCLKKALNIGRR
;
A
#
# COMPACT_ATOMS: atom_id res chain seq x y z
N MET A 1 35.46 0.22 11.19
CA MET A 1 35.71 1.26 12.18
C MET A 1 34.63 1.24 13.25
N LYS A 2 34.97 1.40 14.53
CA LYS A 2 34.03 1.33 15.66
C LYS A 2 33.98 2.68 16.37
N ILE A 3 32.92 2.96 17.12
CA ILE A 3 32.78 4.20 17.91
C ILE A 3 33.93 4.40 18.91
N GLN A 4 34.54 3.28 19.40
CA GLN A 4 35.69 3.33 20.26
C GLN A 4 36.93 3.93 19.58
N ASP A 5 37.08 3.73 18.27
CA ASP A 5 38.19 4.28 17.50
C ASP A 5 38.07 5.82 17.40
N VAL A 6 36.86 6.32 17.20
CA VAL A 6 36.55 7.76 17.21
C VAL A 6 36.81 8.37 18.58
N ALA A 7 36.38 7.69 19.65
CA ALA A 7 36.59 8.14 21.02
C ALA A 7 38.10 8.24 21.36
N LYS A 8 38.87 7.24 20.96
CA LYS A 8 40.34 7.23 21.13
C LYS A 8 41.00 8.35 20.32
N ARG A 9 40.59 8.55 19.06
CA ARG A 9 41.17 9.59 18.17
C ARG A 9 40.86 11.01 18.67
N ALA A 10 39.66 11.26 19.17
CA ALA A 10 39.21 12.54 19.72
C ALA A 10 39.70 12.76 21.17
N ASN A 11 40.28 11.76 21.80
CA ASN A 11 40.67 11.73 23.21
C ASN A 11 39.50 12.09 24.16
N VAL A 12 38.37 11.40 23.98
CA VAL A 12 37.16 11.54 24.80
C VAL A 12 36.56 10.18 25.12
N GLY A 13 35.61 10.13 26.05
CA GLY A 13 34.87 8.88 26.33
C GLY A 13 33.86 8.55 25.21
N VAL A 14 33.57 7.26 25.02
CA VAL A 14 32.58 6.77 24.05
C VAL A 14 31.22 7.43 24.24
N GLY A 15 30.80 7.67 25.51
CA GLY A 15 29.57 8.38 25.83
C GLY A 15 29.54 9.82 25.32
N THR A 16 30.71 10.49 25.25
CA THR A 16 30.81 11.86 24.67
C THR A 16 30.64 11.82 23.16
N VAL A 17 31.25 10.83 22.46
CA VAL A 17 31.06 10.64 21.03
C VAL A 17 29.59 10.34 20.73
N SER A 18 28.96 9.46 21.51
CA SER A 18 27.53 9.14 21.37
C SER A 18 26.63 10.38 21.54
N ARG A 19 26.93 11.26 22.52
CA ARG A 19 26.19 12.52 22.70
C ARG A 19 26.35 13.47 21.52
N VAL A 20 27.53 13.58 20.94
CA VAL A 20 27.77 14.40 19.73
C VAL A 20 26.98 13.84 18.56
N LEU A 21 27.07 12.51 18.29
CA LEU A 21 26.38 11.85 17.17
C LEU A 21 24.87 11.95 17.26
N ASN A 22 24.30 11.80 18.45
CA ASN A 22 22.86 11.82 18.67
C ASN A 22 22.30 13.20 19.05
N ASN A 23 23.17 14.21 19.11
CA ASN A 23 22.82 15.57 19.53
C ASN A 23 22.07 15.59 20.88
N ASN A 24 22.45 14.68 21.79
CA ASN A 24 21.77 14.46 23.07
C ASN A 24 22.68 14.82 24.25
N GLY A 25 22.22 15.76 25.06
CA GLY A 25 22.94 16.26 26.23
C GLY A 25 24.02 17.33 25.89
N TYR A 26 24.53 17.96 26.94
CA TYR A 26 25.53 19.03 26.81
C TYR A 26 26.91 18.47 26.44
N VAL A 27 27.50 19.02 25.38
CA VAL A 27 28.89 18.83 25.00
C VAL A 27 29.45 20.21 24.61
N SER A 28 30.62 20.59 25.19
CA SER A 28 31.23 21.87 24.86
C SER A 28 31.60 21.96 23.37
N GLU A 29 31.50 23.11 22.77
CA GLU A 29 31.82 23.36 21.35
C GLU A 29 33.22 22.83 20.98
N LYS A 30 34.21 23.12 21.83
CA LYS A 30 35.59 22.60 21.65
C LYS A 30 35.66 21.06 21.57
N THR A 31 34.83 20.36 22.33
CA THR A 31 34.78 18.92 22.34
C THR A 31 34.00 18.37 21.13
N ARG A 32 32.93 19.05 20.74
CA ARG A 32 32.16 18.71 19.54
C ARG A 32 33.04 18.73 18.30
N VAL A 33 33.77 19.85 18.07
CA VAL A 33 34.69 20.02 16.93
C VAL A 33 35.73 18.89 16.88
N LYS A 34 36.33 18.52 18.05
CA LYS A 34 37.30 17.40 18.10
C LYS A 34 36.70 16.06 17.68
N VAL A 35 35.46 15.79 18.09
CA VAL A 35 34.79 14.54 17.75
C VAL A 35 34.42 14.53 16.26
N GLU A 36 33.90 15.63 15.73
CA GLU A 36 33.55 15.76 14.31
C GLU A 36 34.78 15.62 13.41
N GLN A 37 35.91 16.22 13.77
CA GLN A 37 37.19 16.01 13.08
C GLN A 37 37.61 14.55 13.08
N ALA A 38 37.56 13.88 14.23
CA ALA A 38 37.89 12.46 14.33
C ALA A 38 36.97 11.57 13.48
N ILE A 39 35.67 11.89 13.39
CA ILE A 39 34.71 11.21 12.53
C ILE A 39 35.10 11.35 11.06
N GLN A 40 35.43 12.59 10.62
CA GLN A 40 35.86 12.86 9.24
C GLN A 40 37.17 12.16 8.89
N GLU A 41 38.20 12.28 9.74
CA GLU A 41 39.51 11.64 9.52
C GLU A 41 39.44 10.11 9.43
N LEU A 42 38.57 9.52 10.25
CA LEU A 42 38.37 8.08 10.27
C LEU A 42 37.31 7.58 9.29
N GLN A 43 36.65 8.49 8.57
CA GLN A 43 35.50 8.18 7.71
C GLN A 43 34.47 7.29 8.43
N TYR A 44 34.25 7.58 9.71
CA TYR A 44 33.37 6.78 10.54
C TYR A 44 31.92 7.03 10.19
N THR A 45 31.21 5.99 9.80
CA THR A 45 29.76 6.00 9.62
C THR A 45 29.10 5.40 10.85
N PRO A 46 28.21 6.14 11.54
CA PRO A 46 27.48 5.62 12.69
C PRO A 46 26.69 4.36 12.33
N ASN A 47 26.72 3.37 13.22
CA ASN A 47 25.92 2.17 13.06
C ASN A 47 24.47 2.47 13.42
N GLU A 48 23.58 2.48 12.43
CA GLU A 48 22.15 2.72 12.64
C GLU A 48 21.50 1.71 13.61
N LEU A 49 21.92 0.45 13.59
CA LEU A 49 21.41 -0.56 14.52
C LEU A 49 21.70 -0.20 15.99
N ALA A 50 22.89 0.32 16.27
CA ALA A 50 23.26 0.77 17.61
C ALA A 50 22.47 2.02 18.03
N ARG A 51 22.20 2.93 17.10
CA ARG A 51 21.36 4.10 17.31
C ARG A 51 19.90 3.71 17.56
N ASN A 52 19.38 2.79 16.76
CA ASN A 52 18.02 2.29 16.85
C ASN A 52 17.78 1.59 18.19
N LEU A 53 18.72 0.77 18.65
CA LEU A 53 18.69 0.16 19.99
C LEU A 53 18.62 1.20 21.10
N TYR A 54 19.38 2.28 20.98
CA TYR A 54 19.41 3.34 21.99
C TYR A 54 18.10 4.13 22.04
N HIS A 55 17.51 4.40 20.88
CA HIS A 55 16.26 5.17 20.77
C HIS A 55 14.99 4.31 20.81
N ASN A 56 15.14 2.99 20.77
CA ASN A 56 14.03 2.03 20.61
C ASN A 56 13.13 2.37 19.41
N LYS A 57 13.75 2.82 18.31
CA LYS A 57 13.10 3.21 17.05
C LYS A 57 13.96 2.81 15.87
N THR A 58 13.31 2.31 14.81
CA THR A 58 13.98 1.92 13.57
C THR A 58 13.90 2.99 12.49
N GLU A 59 13.02 3.97 12.67
CA GLU A 59 12.65 4.97 11.67
C GLU A 59 12.19 4.31 10.35
N THR A 60 11.53 3.15 10.47
CA THR A 60 11.09 2.34 9.34
C THR A 60 9.63 1.96 9.51
N ILE A 61 8.84 2.17 8.45
CA ILE A 61 7.43 1.72 8.37
C ILE A 61 7.34 0.64 7.31
N ALA A 62 6.73 -0.50 7.67
CA ALA A 62 6.41 -1.55 6.71
C ALA A 62 5.12 -1.19 5.95
N VAL A 63 5.16 -1.34 4.63
CA VAL A 63 4.00 -1.20 3.74
C VAL A 63 3.73 -2.56 3.13
N ILE A 64 2.66 -3.20 3.56
CA ILE A 64 2.29 -4.56 3.17
C ILE A 64 1.19 -4.48 2.12
N VAL A 65 1.45 -5.03 0.94
CA VAL A 65 0.52 -5.03 -0.19
C VAL A 65 0.38 -6.45 -0.78
N PRO A 66 -0.77 -6.77 -1.40
CA PRO A 66 -0.98 -8.07 -2.05
C PRO A 66 -0.05 -8.28 -3.25
N ASP A 67 0.09 -7.26 -4.10
CA ASP A 67 0.93 -7.29 -5.28
C ASP A 67 1.45 -5.89 -5.64
N ALA A 68 2.75 -5.70 -5.51
CA ALA A 68 3.41 -4.43 -5.84
C ALA A 68 3.46 -4.13 -7.35
N ALA A 69 3.20 -5.12 -8.22
CA ALA A 69 3.11 -4.92 -9.67
C ALA A 69 1.76 -4.33 -10.10
N ASN A 70 0.73 -4.42 -9.26
CA ASN A 70 -0.56 -3.79 -9.53
C ASN A 70 -0.41 -2.26 -9.56
N PRO A 71 -0.84 -1.57 -10.64
CA PRO A 71 -0.69 -0.11 -10.80
C PRO A 71 -1.29 0.72 -9.68
N PHE A 72 -2.40 0.23 -9.06
CA PHE A 72 -3.02 0.88 -7.92
C PHE A 72 -2.07 0.86 -6.71
N TYR A 73 -1.56 -0.33 -6.33
CA TYR A 73 -0.63 -0.44 -5.21
C TYR A 73 0.70 0.24 -5.49
N ALA A 74 1.20 0.17 -6.72
CA ALA A 74 2.41 0.89 -7.11
C ALA A 74 2.28 2.41 -6.88
N SER A 75 1.15 3.00 -7.27
CA SER A 75 0.85 4.42 -7.06
C SER A 75 0.69 4.76 -5.58
N LEU A 76 -0.01 3.90 -4.83
CA LEU A 76 -0.20 4.04 -3.38
C LEU A 76 1.13 4.01 -2.63
N ILE A 77 2.00 3.04 -2.94
CA ILE A 77 3.33 2.90 -2.34
C ILE A 77 4.17 4.14 -2.59
N ASN A 78 4.14 4.67 -3.82
CA ASN A 78 4.89 5.87 -4.18
C ASN A 78 4.49 7.08 -3.35
N GLU A 79 3.19 7.32 -3.14
CA GLU A 79 2.72 8.43 -2.33
C GLU A 79 2.98 8.21 -0.83
N ILE A 80 2.86 6.99 -0.34
CA ILE A 80 3.20 6.62 1.04
C ILE A 80 4.70 6.89 1.27
N GLU A 81 5.59 6.35 0.43
CA GLU A 81 7.05 6.50 0.53
C GLU A 81 7.44 7.98 0.60
N LYS A 82 6.94 8.78 -0.34
CA LYS A 82 7.21 10.21 -0.41
C LYS A 82 6.84 10.93 0.89
N ASN A 83 5.66 10.64 1.44
CA ASN A 83 5.20 11.27 2.68
C ASN A 83 5.98 10.78 3.90
N LEU A 84 6.29 9.49 4.01
CA LEU A 84 7.10 8.93 5.08
C LEU A 84 8.51 9.49 5.07
N ARG A 85 9.14 9.60 3.91
CA ARG A 85 10.47 10.19 3.74
C ARG A 85 10.52 11.66 4.17
N MET A 86 9.47 12.46 3.87
CA MET A 86 9.37 13.84 4.36
C MET A 86 9.30 13.93 5.89
N GLN A 87 8.82 12.87 6.56
CA GLN A 87 8.75 12.76 8.01
C GLN A 87 9.99 12.05 8.61
N GLY A 88 11.00 11.73 7.81
CA GLY A 88 12.23 11.07 8.26
C GLY A 88 12.14 9.56 8.40
N TYR A 89 11.06 8.94 7.92
CA TYR A 89 10.89 7.49 7.93
C TYR A 89 11.37 6.86 6.62
N LYS A 90 11.89 5.63 6.74
CA LYS A 90 12.18 4.71 5.62
C LYS A 90 10.95 3.85 5.38
N THR A 91 10.74 3.45 4.14
CA THR A 91 9.69 2.50 3.76
C THR A 91 10.28 1.12 3.51
N MET A 92 9.73 0.12 4.18
CA MET A 92 10.00 -1.28 3.88
C MET A 92 8.82 -1.86 3.11
N LEU A 93 9.03 -2.18 1.83
CA LEU A 93 8.00 -2.81 1.01
C LEU A 93 7.93 -4.31 1.31
N CYS A 94 6.73 -4.76 1.66
CA CYS A 94 6.41 -6.15 1.96
C CYS A 94 5.33 -6.63 0.99
N ASN A 95 5.70 -7.46 0.02
CA ASN A 95 4.80 -8.02 -0.98
C ASN A 95 4.37 -9.43 -0.55
N THR A 96 3.05 -9.66 -0.36
CA THR A 96 2.55 -10.96 0.09
C THR A 96 2.31 -11.93 -1.04
N VAL A 97 2.18 -11.44 -2.27
CA VAL A 97 1.82 -12.24 -3.46
C VAL A 97 0.57 -13.10 -3.22
N GLY A 98 -0.37 -12.57 -2.39
CA GLY A 98 -1.62 -13.25 -2.04
C GLY A 98 -1.49 -14.40 -1.03
N GLU A 99 -0.31 -14.62 -0.43
CA GLU A 99 -0.08 -15.70 0.53
C GLU A 99 -0.23 -15.23 1.99
N GLN A 100 -1.08 -15.90 2.76
CA GLN A 100 -1.31 -15.61 4.19
C GLN A 100 -0.06 -15.72 5.04
N THR A 101 0.76 -16.75 4.80
CA THR A 101 2.00 -16.99 5.54
C THR A 101 2.98 -15.82 5.42
N ASN A 102 3.04 -15.16 4.27
CA ASN A 102 3.90 -14.01 4.06
C ASN A 102 3.39 -12.79 4.85
N GLU A 103 2.09 -12.58 4.89
CA GLU A 103 1.50 -11.48 5.67
C GLU A 103 1.79 -11.65 7.17
N GLU A 104 1.61 -12.84 7.71
CA GLU A 104 1.89 -13.15 9.12
C GLU A 104 3.36 -12.87 9.49
N ILE A 105 4.30 -13.29 8.63
CA ILE A 105 5.74 -13.01 8.81
C ILE A 105 5.99 -11.51 8.92
N TYR A 106 5.37 -10.70 8.06
CA TYR A 106 5.54 -9.25 8.05
C TYR A 106 4.89 -8.57 9.27
N LEU A 107 3.72 -9.04 9.71
CA LEU A 107 3.07 -8.52 10.91
C LEU A 107 3.93 -8.76 12.16
N HIS A 108 4.61 -9.91 12.27
CA HIS A 108 5.52 -10.18 13.37
C HIS A 108 6.76 -9.27 13.42
N MET A 109 7.10 -8.55 12.34
CA MET A 109 8.19 -7.58 12.37
C MET A 109 7.92 -6.45 13.36
N LEU A 110 6.66 -6.05 13.54
CA LEU A 110 6.28 -5.03 14.51
C LEU A 110 6.55 -5.50 15.94
N GLN A 111 6.14 -6.73 16.29
CA GLN A 111 6.37 -7.31 17.61
C GLN A 111 7.86 -7.49 17.93
N ARG A 112 8.69 -7.72 16.90
CA ARG A 112 10.14 -7.87 17.00
C ARG A 112 10.90 -6.54 16.97
N ASN A 113 10.20 -5.41 16.97
CA ASN A 113 10.79 -4.07 16.85
C ASN A 113 11.69 -3.92 15.62
N MET A 114 11.37 -4.59 14.52
CA MET A 114 12.09 -4.45 13.24
C MET A 114 11.55 -3.27 12.43
N VAL A 115 10.33 -2.83 12.72
CA VAL A 115 9.68 -1.64 12.15
C VAL A 115 8.92 -0.92 13.26
N ASP A 116 8.70 0.38 13.10
CA ASP A 116 8.01 1.23 14.07
C ASP A 116 6.49 1.25 13.86
N GLY A 117 6.02 0.81 12.69
CA GLY A 117 4.60 0.74 12.36
C GLY A 117 4.36 -0.01 11.06
N ILE A 118 3.10 -0.32 10.80
CA ILE A 118 2.64 -1.05 9.62
C ILE A 118 1.50 -0.30 8.94
N LEU A 119 1.59 -0.14 7.63
CA LEU A 119 0.48 0.19 6.73
C LEU A 119 0.18 -1.07 5.92
N THR A 120 -1.04 -1.61 6.03
CA THR A 120 -1.41 -2.84 5.32
C THR A 120 -2.60 -2.64 4.41
N ALA A 121 -2.52 -3.19 3.20
CA ALA A 121 -3.60 -3.27 2.22
C ALA A 121 -3.88 -4.74 1.84
N THR A 122 -3.48 -5.69 2.69
CA THR A 122 -3.69 -7.12 2.46
C THR A 122 -5.00 -7.60 3.07
N HIS A 123 -5.46 -8.75 2.62
CA HIS A 123 -6.80 -9.27 2.88
C HIS A 123 -6.80 -10.76 3.23
N SER A 124 -5.62 -11.32 3.49
CA SER A 124 -5.45 -12.77 3.56
C SER A 124 -5.63 -13.33 4.97
N LEU A 125 -5.50 -12.50 6.02
CA LEU A 125 -5.57 -12.95 7.41
C LEU A 125 -6.91 -12.63 8.07
N ASP A 126 -7.29 -13.50 9.00
CA ASP A 126 -8.42 -13.28 9.91
C ASP A 126 -8.13 -12.08 10.83
N SER A 127 -9.18 -11.32 11.15
CA SER A 127 -9.13 -10.19 12.09
C SER A 127 -8.50 -10.51 13.45
N ARG A 128 -8.55 -11.79 13.88
CA ARG A 128 -7.93 -12.27 15.12
C ARG A 128 -6.42 -12.10 15.14
N ASN A 129 -5.76 -12.28 14.01
CA ASN A 129 -4.29 -12.15 13.91
C ASN A 129 -3.82 -10.73 14.15
N TYR A 130 -4.68 -9.75 13.88
CA TYR A 130 -4.39 -8.35 14.14
C TYR A 130 -4.69 -7.92 15.58
N SER A 131 -5.61 -8.59 16.28
CA SER A 131 -5.99 -8.25 17.67
C SER A 131 -4.88 -8.54 18.68
N GLU A 132 -3.97 -9.45 18.37
CA GLU A 132 -2.84 -9.83 19.23
C GLU A 132 -1.60 -8.94 19.03
N LEU A 133 -1.62 -8.08 18.00
CA LEU A 133 -0.50 -7.21 17.70
C LEU A 133 -0.54 -5.96 18.57
N THR A 134 0.61 -5.62 19.13
CA THR A 134 0.81 -4.38 19.87
C THR A 134 1.67 -3.44 19.04
N GLY A 135 1.17 -2.21 18.78
CA GLY A 135 1.90 -1.17 18.05
C GLY A 135 1.06 -0.50 16.97
N PRO A 136 1.60 0.51 16.29
CA PRO A 136 0.89 1.27 15.28
C PRO A 136 0.65 0.45 14.02
N ILE A 137 -0.62 0.14 13.74
CA ILE A 137 -1.06 -0.49 12.49
C ILE A 137 -2.20 0.34 11.93
N VAL A 138 -2.15 0.62 10.63
CA VAL A 138 -3.24 1.23 9.88
C VAL A 138 -3.53 0.35 8.67
N SER A 139 -4.79 0.07 8.44
CA SER A 139 -5.26 -0.72 7.33
C SER A 139 -5.83 0.18 6.22
N PHE A 140 -5.68 -0.23 4.99
CA PHE A 140 -6.18 0.47 3.82
C PHE A 140 -7.15 -0.42 3.04
N ASP A 141 -8.39 0.06 2.90
CA ASP A 141 -9.45 -0.57 2.10
C ASP A 141 -9.76 -2.04 2.44
N THR A 142 -9.53 -2.41 3.71
CA THR A 142 -9.84 -3.75 4.22
C THR A 142 -11.15 -3.75 4.99
N PRO A 143 -11.79 -4.92 5.20
CA PRO A 143 -12.87 -5.02 6.18
C PRO A 143 -12.40 -4.54 7.56
N PRO A 144 -13.32 -4.08 8.43
CA PRO A 144 -12.97 -3.70 9.79
C PRO A 144 -12.25 -4.86 10.50
N LEU A 145 -10.95 -4.69 10.73
CA LEU A 145 -10.13 -5.61 11.51
C LEU A 145 -10.36 -5.26 12.97
N SER A 146 -10.91 -6.17 13.77
CA SER A 146 -11.21 -6.02 15.21
C SER A 146 -11.06 -4.57 15.72
N GLY A 147 -12.07 -3.87 16.08
CA GLY A 147 -12.20 -2.43 16.45
C GLY A 147 -10.99 -1.62 16.93
N MET A 148 -9.77 -2.15 16.87
CA MET A 148 -8.52 -1.54 17.31
C MET A 148 -7.59 -1.09 16.15
N VAL A 149 -7.81 -1.57 14.93
CA VAL A 149 -6.99 -1.16 13.76
C VAL A 149 -7.76 -0.11 12.95
N PRO A 150 -7.29 1.13 12.88
CA PRO A 150 -7.88 2.15 12.02
C PRO A 150 -7.88 1.72 10.57
N VAL A 151 -9.00 1.92 9.86
CA VAL A 151 -9.13 1.63 8.42
C VAL A 151 -9.28 2.95 7.68
N ILE A 152 -8.42 3.17 6.69
CA ILE A 152 -8.53 4.27 5.73
C ILE A 152 -9.24 3.71 4.50
N THR A 153 -10.33 4.34 4.10
CA THR A 153 -11.09 3.97 2.91
C THR A 153 -11.56 5.22 2.16
N VAL A 154 -12.06 5.05 0.94
CA VAL A 154 -12.64 6.12 0.14
C VAL A 154 -14.15 5.96 0.02
N ASP A 155 -14.85 6.99 -0.48
CA ASP A 155 -16.29 6.89 -0.77
C ASP A 155 -16.56 6.01 -2.00
N HIS A 156 -16.52 4.70 -1.80
CA HIS A 156 -16.78 3.71 -2.84
C HIS A 156 -18.19 3.81 -3.40
N LYS A 157 -19.20 4.04 -2.55
CA LYS A 157 -20.59 4.24 -2.99
C LYS A 157 -20.71 5.44 -3.90
N GLY A 158 -20.12 6.58 -3.51
CA GLY A 158 -20.09 7.76 -4.35
C GLY A 158 -19.38 7.53 -5.68
N GLY A 159 -18.29 6.77 -5.67
CA GLY A 159 -17.58 6.36 -6.88
C GLY A 159 -18.44 5.52 -7.82
N GLY A 160 -19.09 4.48 -7.30
CA GLY A 160 -20.00 3.62 -8.06
C GLY A 160 -21.18 4.38 -8.66
N ARG A 161 -21.80 5.26 -7.86
CA ARG A 161 -22.89 6.13 -8.32
C ARG A 161 -22.46 7.03 -9.48
N LYS A 162 -21.32 7.73 -9.35
CA LYS A 162 -20.80 8.61 -10.41
C LYS A 162 -20.48 7.84 -11.69
N ALA A 163 -19.92 6.64 -11.58
CA ALA A 163 -19.64 5.79 -12.74
C ALA A 163 -20.94 5.39 -13.47
N ALA A 164 -21.99 5.02 -12.71
CA ALA A 164 -23.30 4.70 -13.28
C ALA A 164 -23.92 5.92 -13.99
N GLU A 165 -23.92 7.08 -13.35
CA GLU A 165 -24.43 8.33 -13.91
C GLU A 165 -23.72 8.68 -15.22
N LEU A 166 -22.39 8.60 -15.28
CA LEU A 166 -21.63 8.86 -16.51
C LEU A 166 -22.04 7.97 -17.68
N LEU A 167 -22.23 6.67 -17.45
CA LEU A 167 -22.66 5.75 -18.51
C LEU A 167 -24.12 5.99 -18.92
N LEU A 168 -25.02 6.25 -17.98
CA LEU A 168 -26.41 6.54 -18.24
C LEU A 168 -26.61 7.85 -19.03
N ASP A 169 -25.89 8.91 -18.64
CA ASP A 169 -25.91 10.22 -19.32
C ASP A 169 -25.29 10.13 -20.72
N SER A 170 -24.34 9.21 -20.92
CA SER A 170 -23.77 8.88 -22.24
C SER A 170 -24.73 8.07 -23.13
N GLY A 171 -25.90 7.69 -22.60
CA GLY A 171 -26.93 6.95 -23.34
C GLY A 171 -26.74 5.45 -23.40
N CYS A 172 -25.82 4.88 -22.62
CA CYS A 172 -25.59 3.44 -22.55
C CYS A 172 -26.86 2.69 -22.08
N ARG A 173 -27.15 1.54 -22.71
CA ARG A 173 -28.34 0.73 -22.42
C ARG A 173 -28.03 -0.74 -22.13
N ARG A 174 -26.84 -1.21 -22.47
CA ARG A 174 -26.36 -2.59 -22.29
C ARG A 174 -24.98 -2.56 -21.67
N ILE A 175 -24.98 -2.51 -20.36
CA ILE A 175 -23.80 -2.27 -19.55
C ILE A 175 -23.29 -3.58 -18.98
N VAL A 176 -21.97 -3.76 -18.99
CA VAL A 176 -21.27 -4.85 -18.30
C VAL A 176 -20.35 -4.25 -17.25
N GLN A 177 -20.39 -4.79 -16.03
CA GLN A 177 -19.36 -4.52 -15.03
C GLN A 177 -18.45 -5.71 -14.84
N PHE A 178 -17.16 -5.46 -14.76
CA PHE A 178 -16.19 -6.46 -14.31
C PHE A 178 -16.05 -6.38 -12.80
N ARG A 179 -16.27 -7.46 -12.10
CA ARG A 179 -16.12 -7.53 -10.65
C ARG A 179 -15.67 -8.91 -10.21
N ASP A 180 -15.04 -8.95 -9.07
CA ASP A 180 -14.72 -10.15 -8.33
C ASP A 180 -15.91 -10.52 -7.42
N ASN A 181 -16.07 -11.78 -7.11
CA ASN A 181 -17.12 -12.27 -6.19
C ASN A 181 -16.57 -12.75 -4.84
N MET A 182 -15.26 -12.70 -4.65
CA MET A 182 -14.60 -13.22 -3.44
C MET A 182 -14.54 -12.24 -2.28
N PHE A 183 -14.77 -10.97 -2.54
CA PHE A 183 -14.57 -9.88 -1.59
C PHE A 183 -15.84 -9.09 -1.27
N ASP A 184 -16.99 -9.77 -1.18
CA ASP A 184 -18.28 -9.14 -0.91
C ASP A 184 -18.31 -8.30 0.39
N ASN A 185 -17.40 -8.57 1.33
CA ASN A 185 -17.30 -7.87 2.61
C ASN A 185 -16.29 -6.71 2.59
N PHE A 186 -15.65 -6.44 1.45
CA PHE A 186 -14.64 -5.39 1.34
C PHE A 186 -15.27 -4.04 0.99
N PRO A 187 -14.74 -2.92 1.53
CA PRO A 187 -15.28 -1.59 1.24
C PRO A 187 -15.34 -1.28 -0.25
N PHE A 188 -14.34 -1.70 -1.02
CA PHE A 188 -14.31 -1.44 -2.46
C PHE A 188 -15.41 -2.18 -3.24
N PHE A 189 -16.02 -3.23 -2.68
CA PHE A 189 -17.14 -3.92 -3.31
C PHE A 189 -18.41 -3.05 -3.34
N GLU A 190 -18.56 -2.13 -2.39
CA GLU A 190 -19.69 -1.20 -2.35
C GLU A 190 -19.84 -0.37 -3.64
N ARG A 191 -18.72 -0.11 -4.36
CA ARG A 191 -18.80 0.61 -5.64
C ARG A 191 -19.57 -0.18 -6.71
N HIS A 192 -19.38 -1.50 -6.73
CA HIS A 192 -20.04 -2.39 -7.68
C HIS A 192 -21.52 -2.58 -7.35
N GLN A 193 -21.85 -2.70 -6.07
CA GLN A 193 -23.25 -2.80 -5.61
C GLN A 193 -24.03 -1.51 -5.93
N GLU A 194 -23.45 -0.36 -5.61
CA GLU A 194 -24.09 0.93 -5.85
C GLU A 194 -24.20 1.23 -7.34
N PHE A 195 -23.18 0.90 -8.14
CA PHE A 195 -23.22 1.00 -9.59
C PHE A 195 -24.37 0.18 -10.17
N GLU A 196 -24.46 -1.09 -9.82
CA GLU A 196 -25.52 -2.00 -10.30
C GLU A 196 -26.91 -1.51 -9.88
N ARG A 197 -27.06 -1.07 -8.62
CA ARG A 197 -28.31 -0.51 -8.10
C ARG A 197 -28.77 0.68 -8.95
N ARG A 198 -27.89 1.64 -9.21
CA ARG A 198 -28.22 2.86 -9.98
C ARG A 198 -28.57 2.56 -11.43
N VAL A 199 -27.86 1.66 -12.08
CA VAL A 199 -28.15 1.24 -13.47
C VAL A 199 -29.51 0.55 -13.55
N LYS A 200 -29.82 -0.36 -12.61
CA LYS A 200 -31.12 -1.05 -12.54
C LYS A 200 -32.28 -0.11 -12.26
N GLU A 201 -32.12 0.87 -11.36
CA GLU A 201 -33.12 1.89 -11.08
C GLU A 201 -33.47 2.74 -12.31
N ALA A 202 -32.51 2.95 -13.20
CA ALA A 202 -32.75 3.62 -14.49
C ALA A 202 -33.39 2.71 -15.56
N GLY A 203 -33.72 1.46 -15.23
CA GLY A 203 -34.32 0.50 -16.17
C GLY A 203 -33.36 0.00 -17.25
N VAL A 204 -32.03 0.11 -17.00
CA VAL A 204 -30.99 -0.28 -17.94
C VAL A 204 -30.43 -1.67 -17.57
N SER A 205 -30.11 -2.48 -18.60
CA SER A 205 -29.51 -3.79 -18.41
C SER A 205 -28.07 -3.66 -17.90
N CYS A 206 -27.77 -4.35 -16.80
CA CYS A 206 -26.44 -4.44 -16.23
C CYS A 206 -26.10 -5.91 -15.96
N GLU A 207 -25.09 -6.41 -16.67
CA GLU A 207 -24.57 -7.76 -16.49
C GLU A 207 -23.25 -7.69 -15.71
N SER A 208 -22.99 -8.71 -14.89
CA SER A 208 -21.72 -8.83 -14.17
C SER A 208 -20.85 -9.89 -14.83
N TYR A 209 -19.67 -9.50 -15.30
CA TYR A 209 -18.62 -10.41 -15.69
C TYR A 209 -17.74 -10.67 -14.46
N ILE A 210 -17.84 -11.89 -13.94
CA ILE A 210 -17.10 -12.27 -12.73
C ILE A 210 -15.68 -12.62 -13.11
N THR A 211 -14.73 -11.94 -12.50
CA THR A 211 -13.29 -12.20 -12.66
C THR A 211 -12.79 -13.18 -11.60
N GLU A 212 -11.75 -13.93 -11.94
CA GLU A 212 -11.05 -14.78 -10.98
C GLU A 212 -10.21 -13.92 -10.03
N LYS A 213 -9.86 -14.49 -8.89
CA LYS A 213 -8.93 -13.88 -7.93
C LYS A 213 -7.58 -13.61 -8.62
N ASP A 214 -6.94 -12.50 -8.25
CA ASP A 214 -5.58 -12.14 -8.69
C ASP A 214 -5.41 -11.91 -10.20
N CYS A 215 -6.39 -11.27 -10.84
CA CYS A 215 -6.39 -10.96 -12.28
C CYS A 215 -5.49 -9.77 -12.69
N PHE A 216 -4.35 -9.61 -12.04
CA PHE A 216 -3.47 -8.45 -12.29
C PHE A 216 -2.47 -8.66 -13.45
N SER A 217 -2.40 -9.86 -14.04
CA SER A 217 -1.53 -10.06 -15.20
C SER A 217 -2.13 -9.46 -16.47
N SER A 218 -1.27 -8.90 -17.32
CA SER A 218 -1.69 -8.33 -18.60
C SER A 218 -2.30 -9.39 -19.54
N GLU A 219 -1.81 -10.62 -19.47
CA GLU A 219 -2.31 -11.75 -20.24
C GLU A 219 -3.75 -12.10 -19.83
N TYR A 220 -3.99 -12.21 -18.52
CA TYR A 220 -5.33 -12.48 -17.99
C TYR A 220 -6.30 -11.36 -18.35
N ALA A 221 -5.94 -10.10 -18.14
CA ALA A 221 -6.78 -8.95 -18.47
C ALA A 221 -7.14 -8.92 -19.96
N GLY A 222 -6.17 -9.20 -20.84
CA GLY A 222 -6.41 -9.31 -22.28
C GLY A 222 -7.41 -10.42 -22.63
N ARG A 223 -7.26 -11.61 -22.06
CA ARG A 223 -8.13 -12.77 -22.30
C ARG A 223 -9.55 -12.49 -21.88
N ILE A 224 -9.79 -12.05 -20.63
CA ILE A 224 -11.16 -11.83 -20.14
C ILE A 224 -11.89 -10.70 -20.87
N VAL A 225 -11.17 -9.69 -21.37
CA VAL A 225 -11.76 -8.63 -22.19
C VAL A 225 -12.21 -9.20 -23.54
N GLU A 226 -11.40 -10.02 -24.22
CA GLU A 226 -11.80 -10.68 -25.46
C GLU A 226 -13.03 -11.57 -25.25
N GLU A 227 -13.05 -12.38 -24.20
CA GLU A 227 -14.19 -13.24 -23.82
C GLU A 227 -15.45 -12.41 -23.52
N CYS A 228 -15.33 -11.30 -22.78
CA CYS A 228 -16.45 -10.42 -22.46
C CYS A 228 -17.05 -9.80 -23.72
N PHE A 229 -16.24 -9.28 -24.64
CA PHE A 229 -16.73 -8.69 -25.89
C PHE A 229 -17.36 -9.72 -26.82
N ALA A 230 -16.86 -10.95 -26.81
CA ALA A 230 -17.47 -12.07 -27.55
C ALA A 230 -18.82 -12.48 -26.95
N ARG A 231 -18.92 -12.55 -25.63
CA ARG A 231 -20.15 -12.92 -24.90
C ARG A 231 -21.25 -11.87 -25.00
N TYR A 232 -20.85 -10.58 -24.99
CA TYR A 232 -21.77 -9.45 -25.03
C TYR A 232 -21.52 -8.56 -26.27
N PRO A 233 -21.81 -9.03 -27.49
CA PRO A 233 -21.43 -8.35 -28.72
C PRO A 233 -22.15 -6.99 -28.91
N SER A 234 -23.23 -6.77 -28.18
CA SER A 234 -24.03 -5.54 -28.26
C SER A 234 -23.82 -4.60 -27.08
N LEU A 235 -22.85 -4.88 -26.18
CA LEU A 235 -22.55 -3.98 -25.06
C LEU A 235 -22.18 -2.58 -25.57
N ASP A 236 -22.60 -1.53 -24.83
CA ASP A 236 -22.36 -0.14 -25.15
C ASP A 236 -21.80 0.66 -23.97
N GLY A 237 -21.68 0.04 -22.79
CA GLY A 237 -21.05 0.60 -21.60
C GLY A 237 -20.30 -0.45 -20.79
N ILE A 238 -19.15 -0.08 -20.24
CA ILE A 238 -18.35 -0.96 -19.39
C ILE A 238 -17.94 -0.22 -18.12
N PHE A 239 -18.15 -0.86 -16.97
CA PHE A 239 -17.56 -0.46 -15.71
C PHE A 239 -16.51 -1.48 -15.27
N CYS A 240 -15.27 -1.03 -15.20
CA CYS A 240 -14.12 -1.83 -14.78
C CYS A 240 -13.05 -0.95 -14.17
N THR A 241 -12.05 -1.58 -13.55
CA THR A 241 -10.93 -0.90 -12.89
C THR A 241 -9.60 -1.41 -13.42
N ASP A 242 -8.51 -0.72 -13.07
CA ASP A 242 -7.13 -1.15 -13.26
C ASP A 242 -6.76 -1.50 -14.72
N MET A 243 -6.02 -2.59 -14.87
CA MET A 243 -5.54 -3.06 -16.18
C MET A 243 -6.68 -3.47 -17.10
N VAL A 244 -7.78 -4.00 -16.56
CA VAL A 244 -8.96 -4.38 -17.35
C VAL A 244 -9.50 -3.17 -18.10
N ALA A 245 -9.53 -1.98 -17.47
CA ALA A 245 -9.98 -0.75 -18.10
C ALA A 245 -9.13 -0.38 -19.34
N ALA A 246 -7.80 -0.51 -19.24
CA ALA A 246 -6.90 -0.24 -20.36
C ALA A 246 -7.13 -1.20 -21.54
N TYR A 247 -7.33 -2.49 -21.24
CA TYR A 247 -7.62 -3.49 -22.29
C TYR A 247 -9.02 -3.30 -22.90
N CYS A 248 -10.03 -2.95 -22.10
CA CYS A 248 -11.36 -2.60 -22.59
C CYS A 248 -11.30 -1.40 -23.55
N LEU A 249 -10.59 -0.34 -23.17
CA LEU A 249 -10.42 0.84 -24.02
C LEU A 249 -9.71 0.48 -25.32
N LYS A 250 -8.60 -0.27 -25.24
CA LYS A 250 -7.86 -0.74 -26.43
C LYS A 250 -8.77 -1.56 -27.37
N LYS A 251 -9.56 -2.49 -26.81
CA LYS A 251 -10.48 -3.32 -27.59
C LYS A 251 -11.56 -2.46 -28.24
N ALA A 252 -12.21 -1.56 -27.51
CA ALA A 252 -13.25 -0.67 -28.02
C ALA A 252 -12.73 0.18 -29.17
N LEU A 253 -11.54 0.78 -29.04
CA LEU A 253 -10.91 1.57 -30.11
C LEU A 253 -10.63 0.72 -31.36
N ASN A 254 -10.12 -0.51 -31.19
CA ASN A 254 -9.81 -1.41 -32.32
C ASN A 254 -11.04 -1.82 -33.13
N ILE A 255 -12.22 -1.89 -32.50
CA ILE A 255 -13.49 -2.21 -33.19
C ILE A 255 -14.30 -0.96 -33.56
N GLY A 256 -13.69 0.24 -33.46
CA GLY A 256 -14.32 1.50 -33.84
C GLY A 256 -15.45 1.97 -32.92
N ARG A 257 -15.50 1.45 -31.70
CA ARG A 257 -16.42 1.92 -30.65
C ARG A 257 -15.76 3.04 -29.83
N ARG A 258 -16.53 4.07 -29.53
CA ARG A 258 -16.08 5.23 -28.72
C ARG A 258 -16.85 5.28 -27.41
#